data_bab75b9b667c2593b12dc50f7b10a12c
#
_entry.id   bab75b9b667c2593b12dc50f7b10a12c
#
_cell.length_a   1.000
_cell.length_b   1.000
_cell.length_c   1.000
_cell.angle_alpha   90.00
_cell.angle_beta   90.00
_cell.angle_gamma   90.00
#
_symmetry.space_group_name_H-M   'P 1'
#
loop_
_entity.id
_entity.type
_entity.pdbx_description
1 polymer ?
#
loop_
_entity_poly.entity_id
_entity_poly.type
_entity_poly.pdbx_seq_one_letter_code
_entity_poly.pdbx_strand_id
1 'polypeptide(L)'
;MNSILSGLMITIPLLGACAGSFPSPTQRLADAQSSERSAREVGANDVPAAQLSLKLAQDQIGQAQKAMTAGENERADSLLIRAKADSELALAQTREKAATSDHQRAISDSADQKATNVGQGAVK
;
A
#
# COMPACT_ATOMS: atom_id res chain seq x y z
N MET A 1 7.99 -31.33 -73.39
CA MET A 1 8.97 -30.74 -72.46
C MET A 1 8.18 -30.21 -71.30
N ASN A 2 8.18 -30.97 -70.17
CA ASN A 2 7.31 -30.73 -69.02
C ASN A 2 8.11 -30.07 -67.90
N SER A 3 7.77 -28.81 -67.60
CA SER A 3 8.35 -28.13 -66.45
C SER A 3 7.49 -28.39 -65.21
N ILE A 4 8.03 -29.19 -64.32
CA ILE A 4 7.44 -29.49 -63.00
C ILE A 4 7.83 -28.35 -62.05
N LEU A 5 6.91 -27.42 -61.73
CA LEU A 5 7.08 -26.46 -60.64
C LEU A 5 6.74 -27.20 -59.32
N SER A 6 7.77 -27.56 -58.59
CA SER A 6 7.64 -28.03 -57.22
C SER A 6 7.34 -26.81 -56.29
N GLY A 7 6.11 -26.70 -55.86
CA GLY A 7 5.72 -25.75 -54.82
C GLY A 7 6.22 -26.19 -53.47
N LEU A 8 7.17 -25.44 -52.90
CA LEU A 8 7.66 -25.58 -51.54
C LEU A 8 6.65 -24.99 -50.58
N MET A 9 5.78 -25.83 -49.98
CA MET A 9 4.89 -25.41 -48.90
C MET A 9 5.72 -25.25 -47.63
N ILE A 10 5.96 -23.99 -47.25
CA ILE A 10 6.52 -23.64 -45.95
C ILE A 10 5.38 -23.67 -44.93
N THR A 11 5.30 -24.74 -44.17
CA THR A 11 4.45 -24.85 -42.97
C THR A 11 5.12 -24.10 -41.83
N ILE A 12 4.61 -22.91 -41.51
CA ILE A 12 5.00 -22.14 -40.33
C ILE A 12 4.30 -22.80 -39.13
N PRO A 13 5.04 -23.38 -38.16
CA PRO A 13 4.42 -23.83 -36.93
C PRO A 13 4.02 -22.58 -36.14
N LEU A 14 2.70 -22.34 -35.95
CA LEU A 14 2.21 -21.44 -34.91
C LEU A 14 2.66 -22.02 -33.56
N LEU A 15 3.74 -21.47 -33.01
CA LEU A 15 4.03 -21.62 -31.59
C LEU A 15 2.89 -20.90 -30.87
N GLY A 16 1.89 -21.65 -30.44
CA GLY A 16 0.89 -21.20 -29.51
C GLY A 16 1.63 -20.76 -28.24
N ALA A 17 1.85 -19.45 -28.08
CA ALA A 17 2.24 -18.89 -26.80
C ALA A 17 1.15 -19.28 -25.82
N CYS A 18 1.45 -20.22 -24.93
CA CYS A 18 0.66 -20.44 -23.72
C CYS A 18 0.77 -19.15 -22.89
N ALA A 19 -0.09 -18.18 -23.16
CA ALA A 19 -0.35 -17.08 -22.25
C ALA A 19 -1.02 -17.70 -21.02
N GLY A 20 -0.22 -18.16 -20.07
CA GLY A 20 -0.70 -18.59 -18.76
C GLY A 20 -1.50 -17.43 -18.18
N SER A 21 -2.80 -17.61 -17.98
CA SER A 21 -3.63 -16.57 -17.39
C SER A 21 -3.17 -16.35 -15.96
N PHE A 22 -2.75 -15.12 -15.65
CA PHE A 22 -2.40 -14.74 -14.29
C PHE A 22 -3.63 -14.92 -13.39
N PRO A 23 -3.54 -15.66 -12.26
CA PRO A 23 -4.69 -15.89 -11.40
C PRO A 23 -5.17 -14.59 -10.78
N SER A 24 -6.48 -14.50 -10.50
CA SER A 24 -7.05 -13.32 -9.86
C SER A 24 -6.46 -13.10 -8.47
N PRO A 25 -5.91 -11.91 -8.15
CA PRO A 25 -5.19 -11.64 -6.90
C PRO A 25 -6.14 -11.31 -5.72
N THR A 26 -7.14 -12.16 -5.47
CA THR A 26 -8.17 -11.93 -4.45
C THR A 26 -7.60 -11.85 -3.03
N GLN A 27 -6.60 -12.67 -2.70
CA GLN A 27 -5.95 -12.61 -1.39
C GLN A 27 -5.20 -11.29 -1.20
N ARG A 28 -4.47 -10.82 -2.22
CA ARG A 28 -3.79 -9.52 -2.14
C ARG A 28 -4.76 -8.35 -1.99
N LEU A 29 -5.94 -8.45 -2.62
CA LEU A 29 -6.99 -7.46 -2.45
C LEU A 29 -7.46 -7.41 -0.99
N ALA A 30 -7.70 -8.56 -0.38
CA ALA A 30 -8.08 -8.64 1.03
C ALA A 30 -6.99 -8.08 1.95
N ASP A 31 -5.72 -8.40 1.68
CA ASP A 31 -4.58 -7.91 2.45
C ASP A 31 -4.43 -6.38 2.35
N ALA A 32 -4.51 -5.83 1.14
CA ALA A 32 -4.43 -4.38 0.92
C ALA A 32 -5.58 -3.63 1.60
N GLN A 33 -6.80 -4.14 1.50
CA GLN A 33 -7.98 -3.57 2.18
C GLN A 33 -7.87 -3.67 3.71
N SER A 34 -7.29 -4.75 4.23
CA SER A 34 -7.05 -4.90 5.67
C SER A 34 -6.03 -3.88 6.18
N SER A 35 -4.91 -3.72 5.47
CA SER A 35 -3.88 -2.73 5.81
C SER A 35 -4.43 -1.31 5.76
N GLU A 36 -5.25 -0.99 4.74
CA GLU A 36 -5.89 0.33 4.58
C GLU A 36 -6.85 0.63 5.74
N ARG A 37 -7.67 -0.35 6.15
CA ARG A 37 -8.53 -0.19 7.33
C ARG A 37 -7.73 0.03 8.60
N SER A 38 -6.68 -0.75 8.83
CA SER A 38 -5.81 -0.59 10.00
C SER A 38 -5.19 0.80 10.09
N ALA A 39 -4.74 1.37 8.96
CA ALA A 39 -4.24 2.74 8.93
C ALA A 39 -5.32 3.77 9.31
N ARG A 40 -6.53 3.59 8.81
CA ARG A 40 -7.69 4.45 9.16
C ARG A 40 -8.07 4.37 10.63
N GLU A 41 -8.11 3.16 11.18
CA GLU A 41 -8.49 2.92 12.58
C GLU A 41 -7.54 3.59 13.58
N VAL A 42 -6.27 3.71 13.24
CA VAL A 42 -5.29 4.43 14.08
C VAL A 42 -5.27 5.94 13.86
N GLY A 43 -6.13 6.48 12.98
CA GLY A 43 -6.27 7.92 12.75
C GLY A 43 -5.40 8.49 11.64
N ALA A 44 -5.05 7.70 10.61
CA ALA A 44 -4.26 8.19 9.47
C ALA A 44 -4.94 9.36 8.72
N ASN A 45 -6.26 9.49 8.82
CA ASN A 45 -7.01 10.62 8.28
C ASN A 45 -6.70 11.96 8.97
N ASP A 46 -6.21 11.92 10.21
CA ASP A 46 -5.97 13.11 11.03
C ASP A 46 -4.51 13.56 11.00
N VAL A 47 -3.64 12.77 10.34
CA VAL A 47 -2.20 13.04 10.20
C VAL A 47 -1.89 13.45 8.76
N PRO A 48 -1.55 14.74 8.49
CA PRO A 48 -1.35 15.25 7.13
C PRO A 48 -0.37 14.43 6.28
N ALA A 49 0.72 13.93 6.86
CA ALA A 49 1.68 13.08 6.15
C ALA A 49 1.07 11.73 5.76
N ALA A 50 0.25 11.13 6.63
CA ALA A 50 -0.38 9.85 6.41
C ALA A 50 -1.58 9.92 5.43
N GLN A 51 -2.26 11.07 5.37
CA GLN A 51 -3.41 11.26 4.47
C GLN A 51 -3.09 10.98 3.01
N LEU A 52 -1.93 11.45 2.52
CA LEU A 52 -1.53 11.23 1.14
C LEU A 52 -1.31 9.74 0.86
N SER A 53 -0.56 9.07 1.72
CA SER A 53 -0.28 7.63 1.59
C SER A 53 -1.56 6.81 1.65
N LEU A 54 -2.47 7.15 2.56
CA LEU A 54 -3.78 6.49 2.68
C LEU A 54 -4.63 6.70 1.43
N LYS A 55 -4.66 7.91 0.89
CA LYS A 55 -5.39 8.20 -0.35
C LYS A 55 -4.82 7.44 -1.54
N LEU A 56 -3.49 7.39 -1.69
CA LEU A 56 -2.84 6.61 -2.74
C LEU A 56 -3.21 5.13 -2.65
N ALA A 57 -3.21 4.56 -1.45
CA ALA A 57 -3.63 3.18 -1.22
C ALA A 57 -5.08 2.94 -1.67
N GLN A 58 -6.01 3.82 -1.30
CA GLN A 58 -7.42 3.73 -1.70
C GLN A 58 -7.61 3.81 -3.22
N ASP A 59 -6.93 4.77 -3.87
CA ASP A 59 -7.00 4.94 -5.31
C ASP A 59 -6.45 3.71 -6.06
N GLN A 60 -5.36 3.11 -5.56
CA GLN A 60 -4.74 1.91 -6.13
C GLN A 60 -5.63 0.67 -5.92
N ILE A 61 -6.27 0.50 -4.76
CA ILE A 61 -7.26 -0.56 -4.51
C ILE A 61 -8.40 -0.44 -5.53
N GLY A 62 -8.94 0.75 -5.71
CA GLY A 62 -10.02 0.99 -6.67
C GLY A 62 -9.61 0.69 -8.12
N GLN A 63 -8.39 1.05 -8.51
CA GLN A 63 -7.84 0.72 -9.84
C GLN A 63 -7.62 -0.79 -10.01
N ALA A 64 -7.12 -1.47 -8.96
CA ALA A 64 -6.92 -2.91 -8.97
C ALA A 64 -8.23 -3.67 -9.15
N GLN A 65 -9.29 -3.28 -8.47
CA GLN A 65 -10.62 -3.87 -8.63
C GLN A 65 -11.15 -3.74 -10.07
N LYS A 66 -10.95 -2.57 -10.70
CA LYS A 66 -11.30 -2.36 -12.10
C LYS A 66 -10.47 -3.26 -13.02
N ALA A 67 -9.16 -3.37 -12.78
CA ALA A 67 -8.26 -4.24 -13.54
C ALA A 67 -8.66 -5.72 -13.40
N MET A 68 -9.02 -6.18 -12.19
CA MET A 68 -9.53 -7.54 -11.97
C MET A 68 -10.80 -7.80 -12.79
N THR A 69 -11.73 -6.85 -12.81
CA THR A 69 -12.97 -6.96 -13.59
C THR A 69 -12.69 -7.03 -15.09
N ALA A 70 -11.63 -6.37 -15.56
CA ALA A 70 -11.18 -6.40 -16.95
C ALA A 70 -10.34 -7.63 -17.31
N GLY A 71 -10.03 -8.52 -16.33
CA GLY A 71 -9.14 -9.67 -16.52
C GLY A 71 -7.65 -9.32 -16.54
N GLU A 72 -7.29 -8.05 -16.25
CA GLU A 72 -5.91 -7.55 -16.17
C GLU A 72 -5.28 -7.90 -14.81
N ASN A 73 -5.23 -9.20 -14.48
CA ASN A 73 -4.89 -9.66 -13.13
C ASN A 73 -3.44 -9.35 -12.72
N GLU A 74 -2.48 -9.38 -13.63
CA GLU A 74 -1.09 -9.01 -13.34
C GLU A 74 -0.96 -7.52 -12.96
N ARG A 75 -1.68 -6.66 -13.69
CA ARG A 75 -1.76 -5.23 -13.37
C ARG A 75 -2.42 -5.01 -12.01
N ALA A 76 -3.51 -5.72 -11.75
CA ALA A 76 -4.20 -5.66 -10.46
C ALA A 76 -3.29 -6.09 -9.31
N ASP A 77 -2.54 -7.17 -9.47
CA ASP A 77 -1.57 -7.66 -8.48
C ASP A 77 -0.52 -6.59 -8.14
N SER A 78 0.06 -5.96 -9.17
CA SER A 78 1.04 -4.89 -9.01
C SER A 78 0.49 -3.66 -8.29
N LEU A 79 -0.76 -3.29 -8.56
CA LEU A 79 -1.46 -2.19 -7.88
C LEU A 79 -1.71 -2.52 -6.40
N LEU A 80 -2.10 -3.75 -6.08
CA LEU A 80 -2.39 -4.20 -4.71
C LEU A 80 -1.13 -4.28 -3.85
N ILE A 81 0.01 -4.66 -4.43
CA ILE A 81 1.30 -4.61 -3.73
C ILE A 81 1.63 -3.18 -3.30
N ARG A 82 1.45 -2.21 -4.20
CA ARG A 82 1.68 -0.79 -3.89
C ARG A 82 0.67 -0.27 -2.87
N ALA A 83 -0.61 -0.58 -3.05
CA ALA A 83 -1.66 -0.17 -2.13
C ALA A 83 -1.40 -0.64 -0.69
N LYS A 84 -0.93 -1.88 -0.53
CA LYS A 84 -0.54 -2.40 0.78
C LYS A 84 0.64 -1.60 1.36
N ALA A 85 1.68 -1.36 0.57
CA ALA A 85 2.86 -0.60 1.01
C ALA A 85 2.49 0.84 1.41
N ASP A 86 1.65 1.51 0.63
CA ASP A 86 1.17 2.87 0.96
C ASP A 86 0.29 2.89 2.21
N SER A 87 -0.52 1.86 2.43
CA SER A 87 -1.30 1.69 3.67
C SER A 87 -0.40 1.49 4.90
N GLU A 88 0.62 0.66 4.78
CA GLU A 88 1.61 0.43 5.84
C GLU A 88 2.43 1.69 6.13
N LEU A 89 2.76 2.47 5.10
CA LEU A 89 3.41 3.77 5.27
C LEU A 89 2.51 4.75 6.02
N ALA A 90 1.24 4.86 5.67
CA ALA A 90 0.27 5.70 6.38
C ALA A 90 0.16 5.30 7.86
N LEU A 91 0.11 4.00 8.14
CA LEU A 91 0.11 3.46 9.50
C LEU A 91 1.37 3.84 10.28
N ALA A 92 2.55 3.71 9.67
CA ALA A 92 3.83 4.05 10.28
C ALA A 92 3.92 5.56 10.59
N GLN A 93 3.55 6.42 9.64
CA GLN A 93 3.54 7.89 9.82
C GLN A 93 2.59 8.33 10.94
N THR A 94 1.45 7.65 11.08
CA THR A 94 0.50 7.94 12.16
C THR A 94 1.07 7.56 13.52
N ARG A 95 1.70 6.39 13.62
CA ARG A 95 2.36 5.94 14.86
C ARG A 95 3.54 6.81 15.25
N GLU A 96 4.35 7.25 14.27
CA GLU A 96 5.44 8.18 14.50
C GLU A 96 4.93 9.50 15.08
N LYS A 97 3.87 10.06 14.49
CA LYS A 97 3.23 11.29 14.99
C LYS A 97 2.73 11.12 16.41
N ALA A 98 2.09 10.00 16.74
CA ALA A 98 1.60 9.72 18.08
C ALA A 98 2.78 9.62 19.08
N ALA A 99 3.82 8.85 18.76
CA ALA A 99 4.99 8.70 19.61
C ALA A 99 5.72 10.04 19.86
N THR A 100 5.86 10.88 18.82
CA THR A 100 6.44 12.22 18.95
C THR A 100 5.61 13.11 19.87
N SER A 101 4.28 13.07 19.76
CA SER A 101 3.37 13.82 20.61
C SER A 101 3.42 13.35 22.07
N ASP A 102 3.50 12.07 22.31
CA ASP A 102 3.62 11.49 23.65
C ASP A 102 4.96 11.84 24.31
N HIS A 103 6.04 11.79 23.53
CA HIS A 103 7.36 12.22 23.99
C HIS A 103 7.37 13.69 24.41
N GLN A 104 6.76 14.55 23.59
CA GLN A 104 6.69 15.99 23.90
C GLN A 104 5.86 16.27 25.16
N ARG A 105 4.75 15.55 25.36
CA ARG A 105 3.96 15.62 26.61
C ARG A 105 4.78 15.17 27.81
N ALA A 106 5.46 14.05 27.72
CA ALA A 106 6.31 13.54 28.83
C ALA A 106 7.42 14.54 29.23
N ILE A 107 8.01 15.27 28.26
CA ILE A 107 8.98 16.32 28.54
C ILE A 107 8.31 17.47 29.31
N SER A 108 7.16 17.96 28.85
CA SER A 108 6.48 19.07 29.53
C SER A 108 6.03 18.68 30.94
N ASP A 109 5.44 17.50 31.12
CA ASP A 109 5.01 17.02 32.44
C ASP A 109 6.19 16.89 33.43
N SER A 110 7.34 16.42 32.94
CA SER A 110 8.54 16.31 33.79
C SER A 110 9.12 17.69 34.17
N ALA A 111 9.00 18.68 33.29
CA ALA A 111 9.42 20.06 33.58
C ALA A 111 8.49 20.71 34.62
N ASP A 112 7.18 20.51 34.49
CA ASP A 112 6.19 21.02 35.44
C ASP A 112 6.34 20.40 36.84
N GLN A 113 6.61 19.08 36.91
CA GLN A 113 6.91 18.41 38.18
C GLN A 113 8.17 18.98 38.87
N LYS A 114 9.24 19.25 38.10
CA LYS A 114 10.45 19.89 38.65
C LYS A 114 10.16 21.28 39.18
N ALA A 115 9.42 22.11 38.45
CA ALA A 115 9.05 23.43 38.89
C ALA A 115 8.24 23.40 40.17
N THR A 116 7.26 22.50 40.30
CA THR A 116 6.43 22.31 41.48
C THR A 116 7.26 21.89 42.69
N ASN A 117 8.18 20.94 42.52
CA ASN A 117 9.04 20.42 43.60
C ASN A 117 10.00 21.52 44.12
N VAL A 118 10.55 22.36 43.22
CA VAL A 118 11.40 23.51 43.62
C VAL A 118 10.61 24.53 44.40
N GLY A 119 9.38 24.84 44.00
CA GLY A 119 8.50 25.80 44.71
C GLY A 119 8.14 25.31 46.11
N GLN A 120 7.90 24.03 46.33
CA GLN A 120 7.58 23.44 47.62
C GLN A 120 8.79 23.37 48.59
N GLY A 121 10.01 23.21 48.03
CA GLY A 121 11.25 23.19 48.84
C GLY A 121 11.70 24.54 49.34
N ALA A 122 11.20 25.64 48.77
CA ALA A 122 11.56 27.02 49.17
C ALA A 122 10.70 27.61 50.31
N VAL A 123 9.72 26.85 50.82
CA VAL A 123 8.75 27.31 51.85
C VAL A 123 9.04 26.64 53.24
N LYS A 124 10.30 26.36 53.55
CA LYS A 124 10.71 25.92 54.89
C LYS A 124 11.60 26.91 55.59
#